data_5f61d9567dc897d81dec479f38c17948
#
_entry.id   5f61d9567dc897d81dec479f38c17948
#
_cell.length_a   1.000
_cell.length_b   1.000
_cell.length_c   1.000
_cell.angle_alpha   90.00
_cell.angle_beta   90.00
_cell.angle_gamma   90.00
#
_symmetry.space_group_name_H-M   'P 1'
#
loop_
_entity.id
_entity.type
_entity.pdbx_description
1 polymer ?
#
loop_
_entity_poly.entity_id
_entity_poly.type
_entity_poly.pdbx_seq_one_letter_code
_entity_poly.pdbx_strand_id
1 'polypeptide(L)'
;MNKEIYGRLRKISKRLKEKYLAEKVILFGSYARGDATEDSDVDILVIAPTNERMFERMATVSRLIRDLRNGFPISPIVLTPKEFKDKLTKEDAFIQTIMEEGVVL
;
A
#
# COMPACT_ATOMS: atom_id res chain seq x y z
N MET A 1 15.05 -7.86 -1.88
CA MET A 1 13.74 -8.29 -1.36
C MET A 1 13.48 -9.73 -1.79
N ASN A 2 12.83 -10.50 -0.95
CA ASN A 2 12.48 -11.88 -1.21
C ASN A 2 11.52 -11.97 -2.40
N LYS A 3 11.82 -12.83 -3.38
CA LYS A 3 10.99 -12.98 -4.59
C LYS A 3 9.58 -13.46 -4.27
N GLU A 4 9.42 -14.31 -3.25
CA GLU A 4 8.10 -14.80 -2.84
C GLU A 4 7.22 -13.66 -2.35
N ILE A 5 7.75 -12.82 -1.46
CA ILE A 5 7.03 -11.67 -0.94
C ILE A 5 6.66 -10.71 -2.07
N TYR A 6 7.63 -10.41 -2.94
CA TYR A 6 7.39 -9.52 -4.07
C TYR A 6 6.29 -10.04 -4.99
N GLY A 7 6.32 -11.34 -5.29
CA GLY A 7 5.29 -11.97 -6.11
C GLY A 7 3.90 -11.87 -5.50
N ARG A 8 3.80 -12.06 -4.18
CA ARG A 8 2.53 -11.88 -3.45
C ARG A 8 2.05 -10.45 -3.50
N LEU A 9 2.96 -9.50 -3.29
CA LEU A 9 2.61 -8.08 -3.32
C LEU A 9 2.10 -7.65 -4.70
N ARG A 10 2.65 -8.20 -5.77
CA ARG A 10 2.15 -7.92 -7.12
C ARG A 10 0.75 -8.49 -7.33
N LYS A 11 0.46 -9.67 -6.79
CA LYS A 11 -0.89 -10.24 -6.83
C LYS A 11 -1.88 -9.40 -6.03
N ILE A 12 -1.44 -8.90 -4.86
CA ILE A 12 -2.24 -7.99 -4.03
C ILE A 12 -2.55 -6.71 -4.80
N SER A 13 -1.53 -6.12 -5.43
CA SER A 13 -1.72 -4.92 -6.24
C SER A 13 -2.74 -5.15 -7.35
N LYS A 14 -2.61 -6.26 -8.07
CA LYS A 14 -3.56 -6.62 -9.13
C LYS A 14 -4.98 -6.76 -8.60
N ARG A 15 -5.14 -7.47 -7.46
CA ARG A 15 -6.44 -7.63 -6.83
C ARG A 15 -7.08 -6.29 -6.48
N LEU A 16 -6.30 -5.39 -5.89
CA LEU A 16 -6.79 -4.07 -5.50
C LEU A 16 -7.15 -3.20 -6.69
N LYS A 17 -6.41 -3.32 -7.79
CA LYS A 17 -6.76 -2.61 -9.02
C LYS A 17 -8.07 -3.13 -9.60
N GLU A 18 -8.31 -4.44 -9.53
CA GLU A 18 -9.53 -5.05 -10.07
C GLU A 18 -10.74 -4.87 -9.16
N LYS A 19 -10.58 -5.01 -7.84
CA LYS A 19 -11.70 -5.07 -6.90
C LYS A 19 -11.94 -3.78 -6.12
N TYR A 20 -10.93 -2.94 -6.01
CA TYR A 20 -11.03 -1.69 -5.26
C TYR A 20 -10.78 -0.47 -6.15
N LEU A 21 -10.56 -0.69 -7.43
CA LEU A 21 -10.27 0.33 -8.43
C LEU A 21 -9.02 1.15 -8.08
N ALA A 22 -8.05 0.53 -7.43
CA ALA A 22 -6.81 1.20 -7.10
C ALA A 22 -6.11 1.67 -8.38
N GLU A 23 -5.71 2.92 -8.39
CA GLU A 23 -4.95 3.50 -9.49
C GLU A 23 -3.47 3.20 -9.34
N LYS A 24 -3.01 3.10 -8.09
CA LYS A 24 -1.61 2.85 -7.79
C LYS A 24 -1.49 2.16 -6.44
N VAL A 25 -0.55 1.22 -6.35
CA VAL A 25 -0.18 0.56 -5.09
C VAL A 25 1.33 0.66 -4.96
N ILE A 26 1.81 1.23 -3.86
CA ILE A 26 3.24 1.51 -3.64
C ILE A 26 3.69 0.82 -2.36
N LEU A 27 4.72 -0.02 -2.48
CA LEU A 27 5.40 -0.58 -1.32
C LEU A 27 6.34 0.47 -0.74
N PHE A 28 6.28 0.71 0.56
CA PHE A 28 7.21 1.63 1.22
C PHE A 28 7.67 1.04 2.55
N GLY A 29 8.43 1.81 3.32
CA GLY A 29 8.92 1.37 4.62
C GLY A 29 10.06 0.38 4.52
N SER A 30 10.23 -0.43 5.56
CA SER A 30 11.41 -1.30 5.69
C SER A 30 11.57 -2.32 4.58
N TYR A 31 10.49 -2.88 4.06
CA TYR A 31 10.57 -3.83 2.95
C TYR A 31 11.01 -3.16 1.65
N ALA A 32 10.62 -1.91 1.43
CA ALA A 32 11.08 -1.16 0.26
C ALA A 32 12.55 -0.76 0.37
N ARG A 33 12.99 -0.41 1.59
CA ARG A 33 14.39 -0.03 1.83
C ARG A 33 15.35 -1.22 1.89
N GLY A 34 14.83 -2.44 2.11
CA GLY A 34 15.66 -3.63 2.24
C GLY A 34 16.19 -3.88 3.65
N ASP A 35 15.64 -3.20 4.66
CA ASP A 35 16.08 -3.36 6.05
C ASP A 35 15.00 -4.00 6.95
N ALA A 36 14.04 -4.71 6.36
CA ALA A 36 12.99 -5.38 7.10
C ALA A 36 13.53 -6.52 7.97
N THR A 37 12.92 -6.69 9.14
CA THR A 37 13.18 -7.78 10.06
C THR A 37 11.95 -8.68 10.15
N GLU A 38 12.04 -9.76 10.94
CA GLU A 38 10.91 -10.67 11.16
C GLU A 38 9.70 -9.96 11.79
N ASP A 39 9.94 -8.89 12.53
CA ASP A 39 8.89 -8.15 13.21
C ASP A 39 8.32 -6.99 12.36
N SER A 40 8.85 -6.79 11.17
CA SER A 40 8.44 -5.67 10.30
C SER A 40 7.10 -5.96 9.63
N ASP A 41 6.24 -4.94 9.60
CA ASP A 41 5.03 -4.97 8.77
C ASP A 41 5.39 -4.62 7.34
N VAL A 42 4.58 -5.11 6.41
CA VAL A 42 4.70 -4.74 5.00
C VAL A 42 3.79 -3.53 4.77
N ASP A 43 4.39 -2.37 4.54
CA ASP A 43 3.66 -1.12 4.38
C ASP A 43 3.32 -0.87 2.91
N ILE A 44 2.04 -0.68 2.62
CA ILE A 44 1.60 -0.34 1.26
C ILE A 44 0.73 0.92 1.28
N LEU A 45 0.94 1.76 0.29
CA LEU A 45 0.07 2.91 0.03
C LEU A 45 -0.81 2.55 -1.15
N VAL A 46 -2.12 2.64 -0.96
CA VAL A 46 -3.12 2.36 -2.00
C VAL A 46 -3.79 3.67 -2.35
N ILE A 47 -3.75 4.03 -3.64
CA ILE A 47 -4.43 5.22 -4.13
C ILE A 47 -5.64 4.74 -4.93
N ALA A 48 -6.84 5.03 -4.41
CA ALA A 48 -8.08 4.54 -5.01
C ALA A 48 -9.23 5.52 -4.79
N PRO A 49 -10.09 5.71 -5.80
CA PRO A 49 -11.30 6.51 -5.62
C PRO A 49 -12.27 5.76 -4.72
N THR A 50 -12.53 6.28 -3.54
CA THR A 50 -13.44 5.66 -2.58
C THR A 50 -14.19 6.73 -1.82
N ASN A 51 -15.44 6.41 -1.43
CA ASN A 51 -16.24 7.27 -0.56
C ASN A 51 -16.22 6.79 0.89
N GLU A 52 -15.48 5.71 1.16
CA GLU A 52 -15.37 5.20 2.51
C GLU A 52 -14.58 6.13 3.41
N ARG A 53 -14.89 6.09 4.72
CA ARG A 53 -14.10 6.78 5.72
C ARG A 53 -12.74 6.08 5.89
N MET A 54 -11.77 6.77 6.44
CA MET A 54 -10.40 6.28 6.52
C MET A 54 -10.30 4.88 7.14
N PHE A 55 -10.94 4.65 8.30
CA PHE A 55 -10.88 3.35 8.96
C PHE A 55 -11.62 2.26 8.18
N GLU A 56 -12.67 2.61 7.46
CA GLU A 56 -13.40 1.67 6.62
C GLU A 56 -12.55 1.19 5.45
N ARG A 57 -11.76 2.11 4.87
CA ARG A 57 -10.87 1.79 3.75
C ARG A 57 -9.88 0.71 4.13
N MET A 58 -9.26 0.84 5.31
CA MET A 58 -8.29 -0.14 5.79
C MET A 58 -8.94 -1.51 6.00
N ALA A 59 -10.13 -1.54 6.57
CA ALA A 59 -10.87 -2.78 6.77
C ALA A 59 -11.25 -3.44 5.45
N THR A 60 -11.72 -2.65 4.49
CA THR A 60 -12.10 -3.16 3.17
C THR A 60 -10.89 -3.73 2.43
N VAL A 61 -9.80 -3.00 2.38
CA VAL A 61 -8.57 -3.45 1.72
C VAL A 61 -8.04 -4.72 2.39
N SER A 62 -7.98 -4.75 3.73
CA SER A 62 -7.51 -5.92 4.47
C SER A 62 -8.35 -7.16 4.16
N ARG A 63 -9.66 -6.99 4.05
CA ARG A 63 -10.56 -8.10 3.71
C ARG A 63 -10.34 -8.60 2.28
N LEU A 64 -10.15 -7.68 1.34
CA LEU A 64 -9.96 -8.03 -0.07
C LEU A 64 -8.67 -8.79 -0.35
N ILE A 65 -7.66 -8.64 0.49
CA ILE A 65 -6.34 -9.25 0.28
C ILE A 65 -6.04 -10.38 1.27
N ARG A 66 -6.99 -10.74 2.13
CA ARG A 66 -6.76 -11.71 3.21
C ARG A 66 -6.22 -13.04 2.72
N ASP A 67 -6.76 -13.56 1.63
CA ASP A 67 -6.33 -14.84 1.05
C ASP A 67 -4.96 -14.77 0.39
N LEU A 68 -4.51 -13.58 0.00
CA LEU A 68 -3.24 -13.42 -0.73
C LEU A 68 -2.06 -13.13 0.17
N ARG A 69 -2.28 -12.60 1.38
CA ARG A 69 -1.16 -12.21 2.23
C ARG A 69 -0.45 -13.37 2.92
N ASN A 70 -1.11 -14.52 3.05
CA ASN A 70 -0.51 -15.76 3.56
C ASN A 70 0.29 -15.57 4.85
N GLY A 71 -0.31 -14.90 5.83
CA GLY A 71 0.32 -14.67 7.13
C GLY A 71 1.27 -13.49 7.21
N PHE A 72 1.59 -12.83 6.09
CA PHE A 72 2.41 -11.62 6.15
C PHE A 72 1.59 -10.47 6.75
N PRO A 73 2.14 -9.74 7.74
CA PRO A 73 1.43 -8.60 8.32
C PRO A 73 1.49 -7.42 7.36
N ILE A 74 0.39 -7.16 6.67
CA ILE A 74 0.30 -6.06 5.71
C ILE A 74 -0.46 -4.91 6.35
N SER A 75 0.15 -3.73 6.32
CA SER A 75 -0.39 -2.50 6.87
C SER A 75 -0.72 -1.54 5.73
N PRO A 76 -1.99 -1.45 5.30
CA PRO A 76 -2.36 -0.58 4.19
C PRO A 76 -2.72 0.82 4.68
N ILE A 77 -2.29 1.82 3.91
CA ILE A 77 -2.75 3.20 4.02
C ILE A 77 -3.47 3.49 2.71
N VAL A 78 -4.68 4.01 2.78
CA VAL A 78 -5.50 4.25 1.59
C VAL A 78 -5.80 5.73 1.48
N LEU A 79 -5.43 6.33 0.35
CA LEU A 79 -5.74 7.72 0.02
C LEU A 79 -6.52 7.77 -1.29
N THR A 80 -7.43 8.73 -1.39
CA THR A 80 -8.03 9.03 -2.68
C THR A 80 -7.04 9.79 -3.55
N PRO A 81 -7.21 9.80 -4.88
CA PRO A 81 -6.34 10.58 -5.76
C PRO A 81 -6.28 12.06 -5.36
N LYS A 82 -7.40 12.62 -4.93
CA LYS A 82 -7.44 14.01 -4.47
C LYS A 82 -6.61 14.22 -3.21
N GLU A 83 -6.79 13.34 -2.22
CA GLU A 83 -6.02 13.41 -0.96
C GLU A 83 -4.53 13.29 -1.23
N PHE A 84 -4.14 12.37 -2.10
CA PHE A 84 -2.74 12.18 -2.47
C PHE A 84 -2.17 13.43 -3.13
N LYS A 85 -2.91 14.00 -4.09
CA LYS A 85 -2.51 15.23 -4.78
C LYS A 85 -2.38 16.40 -3.81
N ASP A 86 -3.34 16.55 -2.89
CA ASP A 86 -3.30 17.62 -1.89
C ASP A 86 -2.06 17.49 -1.00
N LYS A 87 -1.72 16.28 -0.59
CA LYS A 87 -0.53 16.05 0.24
C LYS A 87 0.76 16.34 -0.52
N LEU A 88 0.84 15.98 -1.79
CA LEU A 88 1.99 16.32 -2.63
C LEU A 88 2.15 17.83 -2.76
N THR A 89 1.05 18.53 -3.01
CA THR A 89 1.05 20.00 -3.16
C THR A 89 1.52 20.69 -1.87
N LYS A 90 1.13 20.14 -0.72
CA LYS A 90 1.51 20.69 0.59
C LYS A 90 2.89 20.23 1.06
N GLU A 91 3.59 19.48 0.24
CA GLU A 91 4.92 18.95 0.56
C GLU A 91 4.93 18.13 1.84
N ASP A 92 3.89 17.29 2.02
CA ASP A 92 3.79 16.41 3.18
C ASP A 92 5.02 15.50 3.24
N ALA A 93 5.74 15.55 4.37
CA ALA A 93 7.01 14.85 4.51
C ALA A 93 6.87 13.33 4.39
N PHE A 94 5.79 12.78 4.92
CA PHE A 94 5.54 11.34 4.87
C PHE A 94 5.34 10.87 3.42
N ILE A 95 4.53 11.60 2.65
CA ILE A 95 4.30 11.28 1.24
C ILE A 95 5.56 11.45 0.42
N GLN A 96 6.35 12.48 0.68
CA GLN A 96 7.64 12.69 0.00
C GLN A 96 8.57 11.49 0.24
N THR A 97 8.65 11.02 1.47
CA THR A 97 9.46 9.84 1.81
C THR A 97 8.98 8.60 1.04
N ILE A 98 7.68 8.40 0.97
CA ILE A 98 7.11 7.28 0.20
C ILE A 98 7.49 7.39 -1.28
N MET A 99 7.41 8.59 -1.85
CA MET A 99 7.75 8.79 -3.25
C MET A 99 9.23 8.59 -3.54
N GLU A 100 10.10 8.90 -2.59
CA GLU A 100 11.54 8.73 -2.75
C GLU A 100 12.00 7.28 -2.65
N GLU A 101 11.47 6.54 -1.66
CA GLU A 101 11.94 5.16 -1.39
C GLU A 101 10.96 4.07 -1.83
N GLY A 102 9.76 4.45 -2.25
CA GLY A 102 8.71 3.49 -2.59
C GLY A 102 8.96 2.71 -3.87
N VAL A 103 8.39 1.52 -3.91
CA VAL A 103 8.42 0.64 -5.09
C VAL A 103 6.99 0.50 -5.61
N VAL A 104 6.77 0.91 -6.85
CA VAL A 104 5.45 0.80 -7.48
C VAL A 104 5.18 -0.66 -7.83
N LEU A 105 4.06 -1.18 -7.38
CA LEU A 105 3.66 -2.57 -7.61
C LEU A 105 2.66 -2.71 -8.82
#